data_2b8e696ca3b48348683376e2cc83d6fc
#
_entry.id   2b8e696ca3b48348683376e2cc83d6fc
#
_cell.length_a   1.000
_cell.length_b   1.000
_cell.length_c   1.000
_cell.angle_alpha   90.00
_cell.angle_beta   90.00
_cell.angle_gamma   90.00
#
_symmetry.space_group_name_H-M   'P 1'
#
loop_
_entity.id
_entity.type
_entity.pdbx_description
1 polymer ?
#
loop_
_entity_poly.entity_id
_entity_poly.type
_entity_poly.pdbx_seq_one_letter_code
_entity_poly.pdbx_strand_id
1 'polypeptide(L)' 'MSRSIENMRPVDIRERILKDPASSYWLQNALRGLEKRDPVDALRDVEALRHYLKAVLNEVLE' A
#
# COMPACT_ATOMS: atom_id res chain seq x y z
N MET A 1 -12.91 -15.65 -12.29
CA MET A 1 -13.14 -14.34 -11.69
C MET A 1 -12.10 -14.07 -10.62
N SER A 2 -11.46 -12.94 -10.70
CA SER A 2 -10.44 -12.62 -9.71
C SER A 2 -11.08 -12.23 -8.39
N ARG A 3 -10.45 -12.65 -7.31
CA ARG A 3 -10.92 -12.31 -5.98
C ARG A 3 -10.49 -10.90 -5.62
N SER A 4 -11.41 -10.14 -5.09
CA SER A 4 -11.09 -8.79 -4.62
C SER A 4 -10.16 -8.87 -3.42
N ILE A 5 -9.17 -7.98 -3.39
CA ILE A 5 -8.25 -7.93 -2.27
C ILE A 5 -8.97 -7.54 -0.99
N GLU A 6 -10.13 -6.89 -1.12
CA GLU A 6 -10.92 -6.48 0.03
C GLU A 6 -11.51 -7.66 0.79
N ASN A 7 -11.62 -8.82 0.13
CA ASN A 7 -12.14 -10.02 0.76
C ASN A 7 -11.07 -10.84 1.45
N MET A 8 -9.82 -10.37 1.41
CA MET A 8 -8.71 -11.09 2.01
C MET A 8 -8.46 -10.60 3.43
N ARG A 9 -7.99 -11.49 4.27
CA ARG A 9 -7.61 -11.10 5.62
C ARG A 9 -6.31 -10.32 5.59
N PRO A 10 -6.12 -9.39 6.56
CA PRO A 10 -4.88 -8.59 6.58
C PRO A 10 -3.61 -9.43 6.57
N VAL A 11 -3.59 -10.56 7.28
CA VAL A 11 -2.40 -11.40 7.31
C VAL A 11 -2.08 -11.97 5.94
N ASP A 12 -3.10 -12.29 5.15
CA ASP A 12 -2.89 -12.84 3.82
C ASP A 12 -2.38 -11.77 2.86
N ILE A 13 -2.92 -10.56 2.97
CA ILE A 13 -2.47 -9.43 2.14
C ILE A 13 -1.02 -9.11 2.46
N ARG A 14 -0.67 -9.09 3.73
CA ARG A 14 0.68 -8.82 4.18
C ARG A 14 1.67 -9.82 3.59
N GLU A 15 1.33 -11.09 3.65
CA GLU A 15 2.18 -12.14 3.09
C GLU A 15 2.38 -11.97 1.60
N ARG A 16 1.32 -11.62 0.89
CA ARG A 16 1.43 -11.39 -0.55
C ARG A 16 2.41 -10.28 -0.87
N ILE A 17 2.32 -9.18 -0.14
CA ILE A 17 3.23 -8.06 -0.35
C ILE A 17 4.68 -8.48 -0.11
N LEU A 18 4.92 -9.17 1.01
CA LEU A 18 6.28 -9.54 1.39
C LEU A 18 6.89 -10.59 0.47
N LYS A 19 6.07 -11.45 -0.12
CA LYS A 19 6.55 -12.54 -0.97
C LYS A 19 6.56 -12.20 -2.44
N ASP A 20 5.93 -11.09 -2.82
CA ASP A 20 5.87 -10.69 -4.22
C ASP A 20 7.23 -10.19 -4.67
N PRO A 21 7.87 -10.86 -5.68
CA PRO A 21 9.18 -10.40 -6.14
C PRO A 21 9.14 -9.00 -6.75
N ALA A 22 7.97 -8.50 -7.12
CA ALA A 22 7.83 -7.14 -7.65
C ALA A 22 7.78 -6.09 -6.55
N SER A 23 7.61 -6.49 -5.29
CA SER A 23 7.56 -5.54 -4.19
C SER A 23 8.94 -4.97 -3.93
N SER A 24 9.03 -3.64 -3.94
CA SER A 24 10.29 -2.95 -3.70
C SER A 24 10.66 -2.99 -2.21
N TYR A 25 11.93 -2.73 -1.94
CA TYR A 25 12.39 -2.56 -0.56
C TYR A 25 11.63 -1.44 0.12
N TRP A 26 11.37 -0.38 -0.62
CA TRP A 26 10.62 0.75 -0.08
C TRP A 26 9.24 0.31 0.39
N LEU A 27 8.56 -0.49 -0.43
CA LEU A 27 7.22 -0.96 -0.08
C LEU A 27 7.25 -1.86 1.14
N GLN A 28 8.21 -2.78 1.21
CA GLN A 28 8.33 -3.68 2.34
C GLN A 28 8.63 -2.92 3.64
N ASN A 29 9.53 -1.95 3.56
CA ASN A 29 9.86 -1.14 4.73
C ASN A 29 8.69 -0.26 5.16
N ALA A 30 7.97 0.28 4.18
CA ALA A 30 6.78 1.08 4.48
C ALA A 30 5.73 0.24 5.19
N LEU A 31 5.52 -0.99 4.73
CA LEU A 31 4.57 -1.89 5.37
C LEU A 31 4.93 -2.09 6.84
N ARG A 32 6.20 -2.39 7.12
CA ARG A 32 6.65 -2.61 8.49
C ARG A 32 6.50 -1.36 9.35
N GLY A 33 6.79 -0.20 8.76
CA GLY A 33 6.63 1.07 9.46
C GLY A 33 5.18 1.36 9.80
N LEU A 34 4.29 1.08 8.84
CA LEU A 34 2.87 1.32 9.04
C LEU A 34 2.28 0.41 10.11
N GLU A 35 2.80 -0.80 10.23
CA GLU A 35 2.32 -1.75 11.23
C GLU A 35 2.59 -1.31 12.66
N LYS A 36 3.53 -0.40 12.85
CA LYS A 36 3.87 0.12 14.17
C LYS A 36 3.01 1.31 14.58
N ARG A 37 2.16 1.77 13.68
CA ARG A 37 1.34 2.95 13.91
C ARG A 37 -0.11 2.55 14.12
N ASP A 38 -0.89 3.49 14.67
CA ASP A 38 -2.32 3.29 14.75
C ASP A 38 -2.90 3.08 13.36
N PRO A 39 -3.75 2.05 13.15
CA PRO A 39 -4.26 1.76 11.81
C PRO A 39 -5.01 2.92 11.15
N VAL A 40 -5.75 3.70 11.92
CA VAL A 40 -6.48 4.83 11.36
C VAL A 40 -5.52 5.89 10.86
N ASP A 41 -4.51 6.22 11.67
CA ASP A 41 -3.50 7.20 11.27
C ASP A 41 -2.68 6.70 10.10
N ALA A 42 -2.32 5.41 10.10
CA ALA A 42 -1.56 4.83 9.01
C ALA A 42 -2.32 4.91 7.70
N LEU A 43 -3.59 4.58 7.73
CA LEU A 43 -4.42 4.64 6.52
C LEU A 43 -4.54 6.08 6.01
N ARG A 44 -4.73 7.01 6.92
CA ARG A 44 -4.84 8.42 6.55
C ARG A 44 -3.58 8.93 5.87
N ASP A 45 -2.42 8.55 6.39
CA ASP A 45 -1.15 8.97 5.79
C ASP A 45 -0.97 8.37 4.40
N VAL A 46 -1.30 7.09 4.25
CA VAL A 46 -1.18 6.42 2.95
C VAL A 46 -2.11 7.05 1.92
N GLU A 47 -3.32 7.42 2.35
CA GLU A 47 -4.27 8.07 1.45
C GLU A 47 -3.75 9.45 1.01
N ALA A 48 -3.11 10.17 1.90
CA ALA A 48 -2.51 11.45 1.54
C ALA A 48 -1.41 11.27 0.49
N LEU A 49 -0.56 10.27 0.68
CA LEU A 49 0.50 9.97 -0.30
C LEU A 49 -0.09 9.54 -1.63
N ARG A 50 -1.12 8.73 -1.60
CA ARG A 50 -1.79 8.28 -2.82
C ARG A 50 -2.34 9.47 -3.60
N HIS A 51 -2.96 10.40 -2.90
CA HIS A 51 -3.51 11.61 -3.51
C HIS A 51 -2.44 12.41 -4.22
N TYR A 52 -1.33 12.61 -3.53
CA TYR A 52 -0.19 13.34 -4.08
C TYR A 52 0.35 12.65 -5.34
N LEU A 53 0.57 11.35 -5.26
CA LEU A 53 1.15 10.63 -6.39
C LEU A 53 0.22 10.59 -7.60
N LYS A 54 -1.09 10.53 -7.36
CA LYS A 54 -2.04 10.60 -8.45
C LYS A 54 -1.95 11.94 -9.18
N ALA A 55 -1.79 13.01 -8.43
CA ALA A 55 -1.65 14.34 -9.04
C ALA A 55 -0.37 14.43 -9.85
N VAL A 56 0.73 13.90 -9.30
CA VAL A 56 2.01 13.87 -10.02
C VAL A 56 1.87 13.08 -11.32
N LEU A 57 1.26 11.92 -11.23
CA LEU A 57 1.08 11.06 -12.41
C LEU A 57 0.23 11.73 -13.48
N ASN A 58 -0.82 12.41 -13.07
CA ASN A 58 -1.67 13.11 -14.01
C ASN A 58 -0.91 14.21 -14.76
N GLU A 59 -0.02 14.93 -14.07
CA GLU A 59 0.81 15.93 -14.72
C GLU A 59 1.74 15.31 -15.75
N VAL A 60 2.33 14.19 -15.40
CA VAL A 60 3.26 13.51 -16.29
C VAL A 60 2.57 13.00 -17.53
N LEU A 61 1.33 12.57 -17.40
CA LEU A 61 0.59 11.99 -18.52
C LEU A 61 -0.05 13.03 -19.43
N GLU A 62 -0.13 14.26 -19.03
CA GLU A 62 -0.71 15.33 -19.87
C GLU A 62 0.19 15.83 -20.96
#